data_3c4a19b2b6bdbbfd22be4eedecface53
#
_entry.id   3c4a19b2b6bdbbfd22be4eedecface53
#
_cell.length_a   1.000
_cell.length_b   1.000
_cell.length_c   1.000
_cell.angle_alpha   90.00
_cell.angle_beta   90.00
_cell.angle_gamma   90.00
#
_symmetry.space_group_name_H-M   'P 1'
#
loop_
_entity.id
_entity.type
_entity.pdbx_description
1 polymer ?
#
loop_
_entity_poly.entity_id
_entity_poly.type
_entity_poly.pdbx_seq_one_letter_code
_entity_poly.pdbx_strand_id
1 'polypeptide(L)'
;MISTIRTACRPHSLVPAGIAALALLTILPALPATAAPAQDPAAPAAFRVTTPAERRTAARLDALRDDPARLKSFFAALPKGGDLHNHLSGAVTTEYLIQLAGENGLCIDATDTAVRPPCGPGTRPAADARTDAGFRQRIVRAWSMEDFPADQSGHDHFFDTFGKFGEATRDRGKMLANVANTVVEQNQFYLETLVTPASDAAKKLAESVGYDADLAAFHRKLVAGGKLDGVVDEAVREADAADAQFRETAHCDTGRPDPGCRLPVRWISQVSRGSSNERVFTQMAVGMRLAERDPRFVAVNLVQPEDGESALRNYRLQMRMLQYLRTQYPDARLTLHAGELTPGLVKPEDLTFHIREAVHVAGAERIGHGVDLVHEDDWQQLARTMARRGVAVEVPFSSNKQILGVAGDDHPFNAYRRYGVPVVLATDDPGVSRIDISHEYQYARATYGLSYTELKDLARASLEHAFLDGDSLWASGSARTGYRPVRACAGSQPGVAPPAPACARHLADSAKAATEWRQEAAFAGFERRQGGAR
;
A
#
# COMPACT_ATOMS: atom_id res chain seq x y z
N MET A 1 -57.29 47.13 -11.90
CA MET A 1 -58.04 47.94 -10.95
C MET A 1 -57.03 48.34 -9.90
N ILE A 2 -56.37 49.55 -10.02
CA ILE A 2 -56.81 50.80 -9.49
C ILE A 2 -57.04 50.70 -7.98
N SER A 3 -56.26 51.32 -7.06
CA SER A 3 -56.09 52.77 -6.80
C SER A 3 -55.11 52.91 -5.61
N THR A 4 -54.04 53.60 -5.71
CA THR A 4 -53.66 54.98 -5.32
C THR A 4 -54.41 55.61 -4.16
N ILE A 5 -53.67 56.35 -3.28
CA ILE A 5 -53.76 57.71 -2.78
C ILE A 5 -52.88 57.80 -1.50
N ARG A 6 -51.74 58.51 -1.47
CA ARG A 6 -51.40 59.95 -1.30
C ARG A 6 -52.10 60.61 -0.12
N THR A 7 -51.40 61.27 0.81
CA THR A 7 -51.05 62.72 0.97
C THR A 7 -50.80 62.95 2.46
N ALA A 8 -49.94 63.68 2.99
CA ALA A 8 -49.16 64.88 2.88
C ALA A 8 -49.25 65.75 4.16
N CYS A 9 -48.17 66.51 4.36
CA CYS A 9 -48.01 67.83 5.00
C CYS A 9 -47.93 68.05 6.50
N ARG A 10 -46.76 68.40 6.93
CA ARG A 10 -46.16 69.60 7.62
C ARG A 10 -47.12 70.61 8.34
N PRO A 11 -46.67 71.62 9.21
CA PRO A 11 -45.30 72.01 9.62
C PRO A 11 -45.14 72.62 11.06
N HIS A 12 -43.88 73.08 11.35
CA HIS A 12 -43.40 74.23 12.17
C HIS A 12 -43.37 74.15 13.72
N SER A 13 -42.19 74.40 14.33
CA SER A 13 -41.70 75.71 14.81
C SER A 13 -40.34 75.60 15.55
N LEU A 14 -39.36 76.33 15.15
CA LEU A 14 -38.36 77.27 15.67
C LEU A 14 -37.88 77.18 17.13
N VAL A 15 -36.53 76.80 17.31
CA VAL A 15 -35.32 77.50 17.86
C VAL A 15 -35.41 78.18 19.25
N PRO A 16 -34.34 78.23 20.18
CA PRO A 16 -32.94 78.49 19.85
C PRO A 16 -31.84 77.74 20.70
N ALA A 17 -30.65 77.68 20.10
CA ALA A 17 -29.28 77.86 20.52
C ALA A 17 -28.81 77.49 21.94
N GLY A 18 -27.89 76.55 22.02
CA GLY A 18 -26.91 76.37 23.09
C GLY A 18 -25.67 75.77 22.52
N ILE A 19 -24.56 76.50 22.50
CA ILE A 19 -23.25 76.11 22.03
C ILE A 19 -22.61 75.15 23.09
N ALA A 20 -22.37 73.91 22.74
CA ALA A 20 -21.45 73.05 23.47
C ALA A 20 -20.54 72.38 22.44
N ALA A 21 -19.26 72.66 22.55
CA ALA A 21 -18.21 72.04 21.75
C ALA A 21 -18.07 70.54 22.11
N LEU A 22 -18.47 69.69 21.18
CA LEU A 22 -18.20 68.24 21.30
C LEU A 22 -17.01 67.90 20.39
N ALA A 23 -15.93 67.42 21.02
CA ALA A 23 -14.80 66.83 20.31
C ALA A 23 -15.28 65.55 19.60
N LEU A 24 -15.25 65.54 18.26
CA LEU A 24 -15.43 64.30 17.49
C LEU A 24 -14.22 63.39 17.65
N LEU A 25 -14.33 62.36 18.49
CA LEU A 25 -13.48 61.16 18.36
C LEU A 25 -14.01 60.37 17.15
N THR A 26 -13.26 60.40 16.06
CA THR A 26 -13.45 59.48 14.94
C THR A 26 -12.97 58.09 15.34
N ILE A 27 -13.90 57.23 15.66
CA ILE A 27 -13.62 55.77 15.78
C ILE A 27 -13.50 55.21 14.37
N LEU A 28 -12.27 55.01 13.89
CA LEU A 28 -12.00 54.19 12.70
C LEU A 28 -12.34 52.74 13.06
N PRO A 29 -13.13 52.03 12.23
CA PRO A 29 -13.31 50.60 12.43
C PRO A 29 -11.95 49.89 12.26
N ALA A 30 -11.51 49.15 13.27
CA ALA A 30 -10.35 48.28 13.17
C ALA A 30 -10.67 47.19 12.11
N LEU A 31 -9.91 47.19 11.03
CA LEU A 31 -9.90 46.09 10.07
C LEU A 31 -9.49 44.81 10.85
N PRO A 32 -10.17 43.68 10.63
CA PRO A 32 -9.73 42.45 11.22
C PRO A 32 -8.30 42.18 10.73
N ALA A 33 -7.36 42.03 11.69
CA ALA A 33 -6.02 41.57 11.40
C ALA A 33 -6.15 40.20 10.72
N THR A 34 -5.84 40.13 9.44
CA THR A 34 -5.63 38.84 8.76
C THR A 34 -4.48 38.18 9.53
N ALA A 35 -4.82 37.13 10.28
CA ALA A 35 -3.80 36.28 10.89
C ALA A 35 -2.92 35.77 9.75
N ALA A 36 -1.63 36.12 9.79
CA ALA A 36 -0.64 35.54 8.91
C ALA A 36 -0.76 33.99 9.06
N PRO A 37 -0.70 33.24 7.96
CA PRO A 37 -0.72 31.80 8.06
C PRO A 37 0.38 31.39 9.02
N ALA A 38 0.04 30.62 10.06
CA ALA A 38 0.99 30.09 11.01
C ALA A 38 2.07 29.37 10.21
N GLN A 39 3.29 29.89 10.23
CA GLN A 39 4.43 29.18 9.65
C GLN A 39 4.50 27.86 10.40
N ASP A 40 4.28 26.76 9.67
CA ASP A 40 4.50 25.42 10.22
C ASP A 40 5.92 25.39 10.80
N PRO A 41 6.09 25.01 12.08
CA PRO A 41 7.42 24.77 12.59
C PRO A 41 7.97 23.60 11.76
N ALA A 42 8.90 23.88 10.87
CA ALA A 42 9.71 22.84 10.26
C ALA A 42 10.24 22.01 11.43
N ALA A 43 9.76 20.78 11.55
CA ALA A 43 10.23 19.89 12.60
C ALA A 43 11.76 19.83 12.47
N PRO A 44 12.54 20.14 13.53
CA PRO A 44 13.97 20.08 13.43
C PRO A 44 14.34 18.68 12.98
N ALA A 45 15.01 18.57 11.83
CA ALA A 45 15.57 17.31 11.38
C ALA A 45 16.46 16.82 12.54
N ALA A 46 16.07 15.70 13.16
CA ALA A 46 16.91 15.09 14.18
C ALA A 46 18.27 14.85 13.53
N PHE A 47 19.33 15.45 14.07
CA PHE A 47 20.67 15.24 13.55
C PHE A 47 21.02 13.77 13.73
N ARG A 48 20.77 12.98 12.69
CA ARG A 48 21.17 11.60 12.65
C ARG A 48 22.70 11.55 12.55
N VAL A 49 23.32 10.94 13.56
CA VAL A 49 24.76 10.66 13.52
C VAL A 49 24.99 9.55 12.50
N THR A 50 25.52 9.89 11.33
CA THR A 50 25.92 8.91 10.31
C THR A 50 27.23 8.22 10.68
N THR A 51 27.29 6.93 10.56
CA THR A 51 28.53 6.16 10.77
C THR A 51 29.55 6.42 9.66
N PRO A 52 30.85 6.17 9.90
CA PRO A 52 31.86 6.23 8.83
C PRO A 52 31.54 5.30 7.65
N ALA A 53 30.93 4.14 7.89
CA ALA A 53 30.52 3.20 6.85
C ALA A 53 29.37 3.76 6.00
N GLU A 54 28.35 4.34 6.62
CA GLU A 54 27.25 5.02 5.92
C GLU A 54 27.76 6.18 5.06
N ARG A 55 28.68 7.00 5.57
CA ARG A 55 29.26 8.11 4.79
C ARG A 55 30.03 7.62 3.54
N ARG A 56 30.82 6.54 3.68
CA ARG A 56 31.52 5.95 2.52
C ARG A 56 30.54 5.39 1.49
N THR A 57 29.50 4.70 1.97
CA THR A 57 28.46 4.13 1.09
C THR A 57 27.68 5.24 0.37
N ALA A 58 27.35 6.34 1.05
CA ALA A 58 26.72 7.50 0.46
C ALA A 58 27.60 8.11 -0.66
N ALA A 59 28.89 8.36 -0.36
CA ALA A 59 29.83 8.86 -1.35
C ALA A 59 29.99 7.93 -2.56
N ARG A 60 29.92 6.60 -2.32
CA ARG A 60 29.92 5.61 -3.41
C ARG A 60 28.65 5.71 -4.27
N LEU A 61 27.48 5.81 -3.65
CA LEU A 61 26.21 6.02 -4.38
C LEU A 61 26.24 7.28 -5.24
N ASP A 62 26.74 8.39 -4.67
CA ASP A 62 26.85 9.66 -5.40
C ASP A 62 27.80 9.56 -6.61
N ALA A 63 28.89 8.82 -6.48
CA ALA A 63 29.84 8.57 -7.56
C ALA A 63 29.31 7.67 -8.69
N LEU A 64 28.20 6.96 -8.46
CA LEU A 64 27.57 6.07 -9.44
C LEU A 64 26.47 6.75 -10.25
N ARG A 65 26.11 8.02 -9.97
CA ARG A 65 24.95 8.68 -10.56
C ARG A 65 24.93 8.63 -12.10
N ASP A 66 26.10 8.69 -12.75
CA ASP A 66 26.25 8.73 -14.19
C ASP A 66 26.62 7.37 -14.81
N ASP A 67 26.52 6.28 -14.02
CA ASP A 67 26.78 4.90 -14.47
C ASP A 67 25.54 4.02 -14.20
N PRO A 68 24.59 3.94 -15.16
CA PRO A 68 23.33 3.23 -14.95
C PRO A 68 23.49 1.74 -14.62
N ALA A 69 24.48 1.06 -15.18
CA ALA A 69 24.71 -0.36 -14.96
C ALA A 69 25.18 -0.64 -13.53
N ARG A 70 26.14 0.16 -13.03
CA ARG A 70 26.62 0.05 -11.65
C ARG A 70 25.58 0.55 -10.65
N LEU A 71 24.80 1.58 -11.01
CA LEU A 71 23.71 2.06 -10.18
C LEU A 71 22.63 0.98 -10.01
N LYS A 72 22.23 0.31 -11.10
CA LYS A 72 21.31 -0.84 -11.04
C LYS A 72 21.86 -1.94 -10.13
N SER A 73 23.15 -2.28 -10.27
CA SER A 73 23.80 -3.29 -9.42
C SER A 73 23.86 -2.87 -7.95
N PHE A 74 24.06 -1.57 -7.66
CA PHE A 74 24.02 -1.04 -6.31
C PHE A 74 22.64 -1.22 -5.68
N PHE A 75 21.57 -0.85 -6.41
CA PHE A 75 20.20 -0.98 -5.90
C PHE A 75 19.75 -2.44 -5.79
N ALA A 76 20.15 -3.32 -6.69
CA ALA A 76 19.89 -4.76 -6.55
C ALA A 76 20.52 -5.34 -5.27
N ALA A 77 21.73 -4.89 -4.92
CA ALA A 77 22.46 -5.35 -3.74
C ALA A 77 22.05 -4.65 -2.44
N LEU A 78 21.34 -3.51 -2.50
CA LEU A 78 20.86 -2.76 -1.34
C LEU A 78 19.87 -3.62 -0.53
N PRO A 79 20.01 -3.79 0.79
CA PRO A 79 18.97 -4.39 1.63
C PRO A 79 17.72 -3.50 1.68
N LYS A 80 16.52 -4.08 1.42
CA LYS A 80 15.29 -3.30 1.21
C LYS A 80 14.14 -3.59 2.18
N GLY A 81 14.37 -4.33 3.24
CA GLY A 81 13.33 -4.64 4.23
C GLY A 81 12.26 -5.60 3.71
N GLY A 82 11.03 -5.18 3.71
CA GLY A 82 9.90 -5.95 3.20
C GLY A 82 9.13 -5.22 2.12
N ASP A 83 8.31 -5.96 1.35
CA ASP A 83 7.25 -5.41 0.54
C ASP A 83 5.93 -5.63 1.26
N LEU A 84 5.22 -4.56 1.55
CA LEU A 84 4.01 -4.57 2.37
C LEU A 84 2.72 -4.35 1.57
N HIS A 85 2.87 -4.06 0.26
CA HIS A 85 1.76 -3.84 -0.64
C HIS A 85 2.09 -4.49 -1.99
N ASN A 86 1.63 -5.74 -2.13
CA ASN A 86 1.96 -6.59 -3.25
C ASN A 86 0.76 -7.50 -3.54
N HIS A 87 0.21 -7.48 -4.74
CA HIS A 87 -0.88 -8.35 -5.15
C HIS A 87 -0.31 -9.61 -5.78
N LEU A 88 -0.53 -10.77 -5.19
CA LEU A 88 0.09 -12.03 -5.66
C LEU A 88 -0.11 -12.27 -7.16
N SER A 89 -1.31 -12.06 -7.68
CA SER A 89 -1.63 -12.30 -9.10
C SER A 89 -0.94 -11.34 -10.05
N GLY A 90 -0.78 -10.07 -9.64
CA GLY A 90 -0.10 -9.04 -10.43
C GLY A 90 1.40 -8.97 -10.18
N ALA A 91 1.89 -9.62 -9.12
CA ALA A 91 3.31 -9.69 -8.79
C ALA A 91 4.08 -10.75 -9.58
N VAL A 92 3.39 -11.81 -9.98
CA VAL A 92 3.98 -12.88 -10.81
C VAL A 92 4.47 -12.31 -12.13
N THR A 93 5.67 -12.70 -12.55
CA THR A 93 6.16 -12.28 -13.86
C THR A 93 5.21 -12.76 -14.97
N THR A 94 4.94 -11.88 -15.94
CA THR A 94 4.01 -12.20 -17.04
C THR A 94 4.43 -13.45 -17.80
N GLU A 95 5.74 -13.64 -17.97
CA GLU A 95 6.30 -14.84 -18.60
C GLU A 95 5.96 -16.12 -17.84
N TYR A 96 5.97 -16.06 -16.50
CA TYR A 96 5.61 -17.21 -15.68
C TYR A 96 4.09 -17.47 -15.72
N LEU A 97 3.25 -16.43 -15.76
CA LEU A 97 1.81 -16.60 -15.98
C LEU A 97 1.51 -17.26 -17.33
N ILE A 98 2.22 -16.88 -18.40
CA ILE A 98 2.11 -17.52 -19.72
C ILE A 98 2.52 -19.00 -19.64
N GLN A 99 3.59 -19.31 -18.90
CA GLN A 99 4.00 -20.69 -18.67
C GLN A 99 2.91 -21.49 -17.94
N LEU A 100 2.36 -20.95 -16.84
CA LEU A 100 1.27 -21.58 -16.08
C LEU A 100 0.03 -21.79 -16.96
N ALA A 101 -0.33 -20.80 -17.78
CA ALA A 101 -1.43 -20.94 -18.74
C ALA A 101 -1.20 -22.12 -19.70
N GLY A 102 0.02 -22.27 -20.21
CA GLY A 102 0.41 -23.39 -21.07
C GLY A 102 0.39 -24.74 -20.35
N GLU A 103 0.90 -24.81 -19.11
CA GLU A 103 0.89 -26.01 -18.28
C GLU A 103 -0.54 -26.48 -17.94
N ASN A 104 -1.46 -25.51 -17.71
CA ASN A 104 -2.86 -25.76 -17.42
C ASN A 104 -3.73 -25.99 -18.68
N GLY A 105 -3.11 -26.04 -19.86
CA GLY A 105 -3.81 -26.27 -21.12
C GLY A 105 -4.79 -25.15 -21.51
N LEU A 106 -4.60 -23.94 -20.97
CA LEU A 106 -5.44 -22.80 -21.29
C LEU A 106 -5.27 -22.38 -22.75
N CYS A 107 -6.28 -21.70 -23.27
CA CYS A 107 -6.29 -21.11 -24.59
C CYS A 107 -6.23 -19.59 -24.48
N ILE A 108 -5.72 -18.94 -25.50
CA ILE A 108 -5.71 -17.47 -25.63
C ILE A 108 -6.68 -17.12 -26.75
N ASP A 109 -7.65 -16.28 -26.47
CA ASP A 109 -8.64 -15.83 -27.45
C ASP A 109 -8.14 -14.66 -28.32
N ALA A 110 -9.00 -14.15 -29.20
CA ALA A 110 -8.69 -13.07 -30.11
C ALA A 110 -8.42 -11.72 -29.40
N THR A 111 -8.81 -11.58 -28.13
CA THR A 111 -8.58 -10.39 -27.29
C THR A 111 -7.36 -10.57 -26.37
N ASP A 112 -6.59 -11.63 -26.57
CA ASP A 112 -5.45 -12.03 -25.74
C ASP A 112 -5.84 -12.40 -24.30
N THR A 113 -7.08 -12.85 -24.08
CA THR A 113 -7.59 -13.31 -22.79
C THR A 113 -7.38 -14.82 -22.63
N ALA A 114 -6.92 -15.24 -21.46
CA ALA A 114 -6.83 -16.65 -21.10
C ALA A 114 -8.23 -17.23 -20.86
N VAL A 115 -8.57 -18.31 -21.57
CA VAL A 115 -9.84 -19.01 -21.45
C VAL A 115 -9.62 -20.51 -21.22
N ARG A 116 -10.61 -21.16 -20.62
CA ARG A 116 -10.53 -22.60 -20.28
C ARG A 116 -10.53 -23.49 -21.51
N PRO A 117 -9.85 -24.66 -21.48
CA PRO A 117 -9.91 -25.64 -22.55
C PRO A 117 -11.33 -26.25 -22.68
N PRO A 118 -11.64 -26.84 -23.86
CA PRO A 118 -10.77 -27.06 -25.02
C PRO A 118 -10.64 -25.82 -25.90
N CYS A 119 -9.48 -25.65 -26.57
CA CYS A 119 -9.30 -24.59 -27.57
C CYS A 119 -10.18 -24.87 -28.79
N GLY A 120 -10.96 -23.87 -29.16
CA GLY A 120 -11.88 -23.92 -30.30
C GLY A 120 -11.56 -22.86 -31.37
N PRO A 121 -12.46 -22.67 -32.35
CA PRO A 121 -12.30 -21.59 -33.33
C PRO A 121 -12.12 -20.24 -32.68
N GLY A 122 -11.11 -19.47 -33.13
CA GLY A 122 -10.80 -18.15 -32.59
C GLY A 122 -9.94 -18.17 -31.32
N THR A 123 -9.53 -19.34 -30.82
CA THR A 123 -8.60 -19.48 -29.70
C THR A 123 -7.34 -20.25 -30.12
N ARG A 124 -6.23 -20.00 -29.39
CA ARG A 124 -4.96 -20.67 -29.62
C ARG A 124 -4.40 -21.22 -28.30
N PRO A 125 -3.81 -22.45 -28.28
CA PRO A 125 -3.19 -22.98 -27.07
C PRO A 125 -2.13 -22.01 -26.49
N ALA A 126 -2.22 -21.69 -25.21
CA ALA A 126 -1.23 -20.84 -24.54
C ALA A 126 0.18 -21.44 -24.61
N ALA A 127 0.30 -22.77 -24.64
CA ALA A 127 1.56 -23.50 -24.75
C ALA A 127 2.36 -23.14 -26.02
N ASP A 128 1.71 -22.68 -27.11
CA ASP A 128 2.38 -22.25 -28.34
C ASP A 128 3.30 -21.05 -28.13
N ALA A 129 3.05 -20.22 -27.09
CA ALA A 129 3.90 -19.09 -26.74
C ALA A 129 5.33 -19.50 -26.36
N ARG A 130 5.58 -20.78 -26.09
CA ARG A 130 6.94 -21.30 -25.82
C ARG A 130 7.83 -21.30 -27.05
N THR A 131 7.25 -21.49 -28.23
CA THR A 131 7.96 -21.63 -29.50
C THR A 131 7.71 -20.47 -30.46
N ASP A 132 6.61 -19.73 -30.28
CA ASP A 132 6.27 -18.54 -31.08
C ASP A 132 6.53 -17.26 -30.28
N ALA A 133 7.64 -16.61 -30.57
CA ALA A 133 8.06 -15.37 -29.88
C ALA A 133 7.10 -14.21 -30.18
N GLY A 134 6.52 -14.13 -31.38
CA GLY A 134 5.56 -13.07 -31.72
C GLY A 134 4.25 -13.22 -30.94
N PHE A 135 3.77 -14.46 -30.83
CA PHE A 135 2.60 -14.76 -30.01
C PHE A 135 2.84 -14.47 -28.53
N ARG A 136 3.98 -14.90 -27.99
CA ARG A 136 4.37 -14.59 -26.61
C ARG A 136 4.41 -13.09 -26.35
N GLN A 137 5.07 -12.30 -27.23
CA GLN A 137 5.20 -10.85 -27.02
C GLN A 137 3.84 -10.14 -27.09
N ARG A 138 2.91 -10.63 -27.91
CA ARG A 138 1.53 -10.11 -27.95
C ARG A 138 0.82 -10.32 -26.62
N ILE A 139 0.94 -11.52 -26.02
CA ILE A 139 0.38 -11.81 -24.70
C ILE A 139 1.05 -10.96 -23.60
N VAL A 140 2.38 -10.81 -23.63
CA VAL A 140 3.11 -9.99 -22.67
C VAL A 140 2.59 -8.55 -22.66
N ARG A 141 2.40 -7.94 -23.83
CA ARG A 141 1.83 -6.58 -23.95
C ARG A 141 0.40 -6.49 -23.47
N ALA A 142 -0.40 -7.53 -23.70
CA ALA A 142 -1.79 -7.56 -23.26
C ALA A 142 -1.95 -7.78 -21.75
N TRP A 143 -1.00 -8.47 -21.11
CA TRP A 143 -1.04 -8.86 -19.70
C TRP A 143 -0.15 -7.98 -18.80
N SER A 144 0.49 -6.95 -19.36
CA SER A 144 1.36 -6.06 -18.61
C SER A 144 1.47 -4.68 -19.27
N MET A 145 2.18 -3.78 -18.61
CA MET A 145 2.51 -2.44 -19.12
C MET A 145 3.71 -2.44 -20.08
N GLU A 146 4.14 -3.61 -20.55
CA GLU A 146 5.23 -3.72 -21.54
C GLU A 146 4.89 -2.97 -22.83
N ASP A 147 5.77 -2.08 -23.26
CA ASP A 147 5.60 -1.24 -24.45
C ASP A 147 4.31 -0.37 -24.45
N PHE A 148 3.69 -0.13 -23.28
CA PHE A 148 2.52 0.75 -23.22
C PHE A 148 2.92 2.20 -23.54
N PRO A 149 2.20 2.91 -24.44
CA PRO A 149 2.55 4.26 -24.85
C PRO A 149 2.57 5.25 -23.68
N ALA A 150 3.67 5.98 -23.51
CA ALA A 150 3.87 6.90 -22.39
C ALA A 150 2.98 8.16 -22.45
N ASP A 151 2.34 8.42 -23.60
CA ASP A 151 1.46 9.56 -23.88
C ASP A 151 -0.03 9.24 -23.70
N GLN A 152 -0.33 8.01 -23.26
CA GLN A 152 -1.70 7.54 -23.01
C GLN A 152 -1.90 7.28 -21.52
N SER A 153 -3.15 7.41 -21.06
CA SER A 153 -3.52 6.95 -19.71
C SER A 153 -3.41 5.43 -19.62
N GLY A 154 -2.64 4.95 -18.68
CA GLY A 154 -2.47 3.52 -18.43
C GLY A 154 -3.57 2.89 -17.59
N HIS A 155 -4.46 3.70 -16.97
CA HIS A 155 -5.49 3.26 -16.04
C HIS A 155 -6.31 2.06 -16.55
N ASP A 156 -7.03 2.22 -17.65
CA ASP A 156 -7.90 1.18 -18.16
C ASP A 156 -7.12 -0.06 -18.61
N HIS A 157 -5.97 0.13 -19.25
CA HIS A 157 -5.13 -1.00 -19.68
C HIS A 157 -4.59 -1.78 -18.48
N PHE A 158 -4.11 -1.07 -17.44
CA PHE A 158 -3.59 -1.70 -16.23
C PHE A 158 -4.63 -2.62 -15.60
N PHE A 159 -5.83 -2.11 -15.34
CA PHE A 159 -6.89 -2.89 -14.72
C PHE A 159 -7.46 -3.99 -15.65
N ASP A 160 -7.48 -3.78 -16.97
CA ASP A 160 -7.92 -4.79 -17.94
C ASP A 160 -7.01 -6.04 -17.97
N THR A 161 -5.71 -5.88 -17.65
CA THR A 161 -4.76 -7.01 -17.59
C THR A 161 -5.25 -8.14 -16.69
N PHE A 162 -5.84 -7.80 -15.53
CA PHE A 162 -6.35 -8.80 -14.57
C PHE A 162 -7.49 -9.63 -15.14
N GLY A 163 -8.34 -9.03 -15.96
CA GLY A 163 -9.38 -9.75 -16.71
C GLY A 163 -8.77 -10.71 -17.73
N LYS A 164 -7.68 -10.32 -18.37
CA LYS A 164 -7.03 -11.13 -19.43
C LYS A 164 -6.30 -12.34 -18.89
N PHE A 165 -5.53 -12.20 -17.82
CA PHE A 165 -4.76 -13.33 -17.26
C PHE A 165 -5.47 -14.10 -16.14
N GLY A 166 -6.67 -13.70 -15.72
CA GLY A 166 -7.33 -14.23 -14.52
C GLY A 166 -7.42 -15.75 -14.44
N GLU A 167 -7.68 -16.46 -15.56
CA GLU A 167 -7.72 -17.92 -15.57
C GLU A 167 -6.33 -18.56 -15.34
N ALA A 168 -5.23 -17.85 -15.59
CA ALA A 168 -3.86 -18.34 -15.37
C ALA A 168 -3.42 -18.26 -13.90
N THR A 169 -4.18 -17.60 -13.00
CA THR A 169 -3.81 -17.35 -11.60
C THR A 169 -4.31 -18.39 -10.60
N ARG A 170 -4.64 -19.60 -11.06
CA ARG A 170 -5.22 -20.65 -10.20
C ARG A 170 -4.22 -21.36 -9.31
N ASP A 171 -2.97 -21.48 -9.77
CA ASP A 171 -1.88 -22.16 -9.06
C ASP A 171 -1.20 -21.23 -8.04
N ARG A 172 -1.92 -20.91 -6.96
CA ARG A 172 -1.50 -19.90 -5.97
C ARG A 172 -0.13 -20.19 -5.38
N GLY A 173 0.18 -21.45 -5.07
CA GLY A 173 1.48 -21.85 -4.52
C GLY A 173 2.62 -21.74 -5.53
N LYS A 174 2.38 -22.05 -6.83
CA LYS A 174 3.37 -21.84 -7.88
C LYS A 174 3.66 -20.34 -8.09
N MET A 175 2.61 -19.52 -8.10
CA MET A 175 2.77 -18.06 -8.16
C MET A 175 3.59 -17.55 -6.97
N LEU A 176 3.29 -18.00 -5.76
CA LEU A 176 4.04 -17.62 -4.56
C LEU A 176 5.52 -18.03 -4.65
N ALA A 177 5.84 -19.19 -5.23
CA ALA A 177 7.23 -19.61 -5.44
C ALA A 177 8.00 -18.66 -6.37
N ASN A 178 7.37 -18.23 -7.47
CA ASN A 178 7.95 -17.25 -8.38
C ASN A 178 8.20 -15.92 -7.66
N VAL A 179 7.17 -15.38 -6.97
CA VAL A 179 7.25 -14.09 -6.28
C VAL A 179 8.27 -14.13 -5.13
N ALA A 180 8.25 -15.17 -4.28
CA ALA A 180 9.16 -15.28 -3.15
C ALA A 180 10.63 -15.36 -3.59
N ASN A 181 10.94 -16.07 -4.67
CA ASN A 181 12.28 -16.12 -5.23
C ASN A 181 12.71 -14.71 -5.71
N THR A 182 11.87 -14.01 -6.47
CA THR A 182 12.14 -12.64 -6.94
C THR A 182 12.38 -11.68 -5.76
N VAL A 183 11.55 -11.74 -4.72
CA VAL A 183 11.68 -10.91 -3.51
C VAL A 183 13.04 -11.11 -2.82
N VAL A 184 13.47 -12.38 -2.68
CA VAL A 184 14.78 -12.69 -2.08
C VAL A 184 15.93 -12.23 -2.98
N GLU A 185 15.83 -12.42 -4.29
CA GLU A 185 16.83 -11.96 -5.27
C GLU A 185 16.99 -10.43 -5.24
N GLN A 186 15.92 -9.71 -4.92
CA GLN A 186 15.93 -8.26 -4.71
C GLN A 186 16.40 -7.83 -3.31
N ASN A 187 16.92 -8.77 -2.50
CA ASN A 187 17.49 -8.55 -1.17
C ASN A 187 16.47 -7.98 -0.16
N GLN A 188 15.25 -8.49 -0.22
CA GLN A 188 14.19 -8.27 0.76
C GLN A 188 14.13 -9.42 1.78
N PHE A 189 13.50 -9.18 2.94
CA PHE A 189 13.51 -10.07 4.10
C PHE A 189 12.12 -10.51 4.53
N TYR A 190 11.08 -9.93 3.92
CA TYR A 190 9.69 -10.15 4.30
C TYR A 190 8.74 -9.74 3.17
N LEU A 191 7.61 -10.42 3.08
CA LEU A 191 6.56 -10.13 2.10
C LEU A 191 5.19 -10.19 2.77
N GLU A 192 4.38 -9.15 2.58
CA GLU A 192 2.94 -9.19 2.75
C GLU A 192 2.30 -9.13 1.36
N THR A 193 1.59 -10.19 0.96
CA THR A 193 0.96 -10.27 -0.36
C THR A 193 -0.55 -10.43 -0.25
N LEU A 194 -1.26 -9.73 -1.13
CA LEU A 194 -2.72 -9.70 -1.15
C LEU A 194 -3.28 -10.88 -1.93
N VAL A 195 -4.29 -11.52 -1.37
CA VAL A 195 -5.02 -12.65 -1.99
C VAL A 195 -6.50 -12.58 -1.62
N THR A 196 -7.36 -13.15 -2.46
CA THR A 196 -8.80 -13.27 -2.16
C THR A 196 -9.10 -14.68 -1.65
N PRO A 197 -9.21 -14.89 -0.33
CA PRO A 197 -9.48 -16.22 0.23
C PRO A 197 -10.93 -16.62 0.04
N ALA A 198 -11.20 -17.88 -0.26
CA ALA A 198 -12.52 -18.50 -0.37
C ALA A 198 -13.56 -17.65 -1.13
N SER A 199 -13.14 -17.03 -2.25
CA SER A 199 -13.93 -16.01 -2.96
C SER A 199 -15.32 -16.49 -3.34
N ASP A 200 -15.43 -17.72 -3.86
CA ASP A 200 -16.71 -18.30 -4.32
C ASP A 200 -17.61 -18.67 -3.15
N ALA A 201 -17.06 -19.20 -2.06
CA ALA A 201 -17.82 -19.51 -0.84
C ALA A 201 -18.33 -18.24 -0.15
N ALA A 202 -17.49 -17.20 -0.05
CA ALA A 202 -17.90 -15.90 0.47
C ALA A 202 -19.03 -15.28 -0.38
N LYS A 203 -18.95 -15.36 -1.71
CA LYS A 203 -20.00 -14.90 -2.62
C LYS A 203 -21.31 -15.65 -2.37
N LYS A 204 -21.27 -16.99 -2.33
CA LYS A 204 -22.47 -17.83 -2.09
C LYS A 204 -23.10 -17.52 -0.73
N LEU A 205 -22.27 -17.33 0.32
CA LEU A 205 -22.77 -16.95 1.64
C LEU A 205 -23.47 -15.59 1.59
N ALA A 206 -22.85 -14.57 0.97
CA ALA A 206 -23.42 -13.24 0.82
C ALA A 206 -24.80 -13.29 0.11
N GLU A 207 -24.89 -13.98 -1.02
CA GLU A 207 -26.13 -14.16 -1.77
C GLU A 207 -27.21 -14.88 -0.94
N SER A 208 -26.84 -15.88 -0.15
CA SER A 208 -27.78 -16.66 0.67
C SER A 208 -28.35 -15.86 1.84
N VAL A 209 -27.60 -14.90 2.37
CA VAL A 209 -27.99 -14.08 3.54
C VAL A 209 -28.69 -12.80 3.09
N GLY A 210 -28.28 -12.21 1.98
CA GLY A 210 -28.76 -10.93 1.47
C GLY A 210 -28.28 -9.74 2.32
N TYR A 211 -28.39 -8.54 1.76
CA TYR A 211 -27.98 -7.31 2.43
C TYR A 211 -28.96 -6.91 3.55
N ASP A 212 -28.40 -6.43 4.67
CA ASP A 212 -29.16 -5.81 5.75
C ASP A 212 -28.47 -4.49 6.14
N ALA A 213 -29.20 -3.39 6.16
CA ALA A 213 -28.67 -2.06 6.52
C ALA A 213 -28.29 -1.96 8.01
N ASP A 214 -28.91 -2.78 8.91
CA ASP A 214 -28.43 -2.99 10.26
C ASP A 214 -27.24 -3.96 10.23
N LEU A 215 -26.02 -3.41 10.29
CA LEU A 215 -24.77 -4.18 10.21
C LEU A 215 -24.68 -5.23 11.33
N ALA A 216 -25.24 -4.98 12.50
CA ALA A 216 -25.25 -5.94 13.59
C ALA A 216 -26.21 -7.11 13.29
N ALA A 217 -27.39 -6.83 12.73
CA ALA A 217 -28.30 -7.86 12.27
C ALA A 217 -27.69 -8.66 11.11
N PHE A 218 -27.03 -7.99 10.19
CA PHE A 218 -26.36 -8.63 9.08
C PHE A 218 -25.25 -9.58 9.55
N HIS A 219 -24.38 -9.10 10.44
CA HIS A 219 -23.31 -9.93 11.02
C HIS A 219 -23.88 -11.14 11.75
N ARG A 220 -24.93 -10.98 12.58
CA ARG A 220 -25.60 -12.11 13.24
C ARG A 220 -26.11 -13.16 12.24
N LYS A 221 -26.64 -12.74 11.09
CA LYS A 221 -27.10 -13.67 10.04
C LYS A 221 -25.93 -14.43 9.40
N LEU A 222 -24.78 -13.77 9.21
CA LEU A 222 -23.57 -14.39 8.64
C LEU A 222 -22.99 -15.45 9.58
N VAL A 223 -22.93 -15.17 10.89
CA VAL A 223 -22.33 -16.11 11.86
C VAL A 223 -23.30 -17.21 12.31
N ALA A 224 -24.60 -17.03 12.11
CA ALA A 224 -25.62 -17.98 12.55
C ALA A 224 -25.41 -19.38 11.97
N GLY A 225 -25.38 -20.40 12.84
CA GLY A 225 -25.18 -21.80 12.45
C GLY A 225 -23.78 -22.10 11.91
N GLY A 226 -22.78 -21.28 12.24
CA GLY A 226 -21.39 -21.49 11.83
C GLY A 226 -21.12 -21.20 10.34
N LYS A 227 -22.00 -20.49 9.63
CA LYS A 227 -21.87 -20.24 8.18
C LYS A 227 -20.59 -19.50 7.85
N LEU A 228 -20.26 -18.43 8.57
CA LEU A 228 -19.04 -17.66 8.36
C LEU A 228 -17.79 -18.51 8.65
N ASP A 229 -17.80 -19.25 9.76
CA ASP A 229 -16.68 -20.13 10.12
C ASP A 229 -16.47 -21.24 9.06
N GLY A 230 -17.54 -21.73 8.43
CA GLY A 230 -17.42 -22.68 7.31
C GLY A 230 -16.67 -22.11 6.11
N VAL A 231 -16.89 -20.83 5.78
CA VAL A 231 -16.12 -20.12 4.73
C VAL A 231 -14.68 -19.89 5.15
N VAL A 232 -14.46 -19.54 6.42
CA VAL A 232 -13.10 -19.38 6.98
C VAL A 232 -12.33 -20.70 6.95
N ASP A 233 -12.98 -21.82 7.28
CA ASP A 233 -12.38 -23.16 7.19
C ASP A 233 -12.00 -23.52 5.74
N GLU A 234 -12.78 -23.09 4.74
CA GLU A 234 -12.42 -23.25 3.33
C GLU A 234 -11.19 -22.41 2.97
N ALA A 235 -11.14 -21.15 3.43
CA ALA A 235 -9.99 -20.28 3.22
C ALA A 235 -8.70 -20.85 3.83
N VAL A 236 -8.76 -21.46 5.02
CA VAL A 236 -7.63 -22.15 5.65
C VAL A 236 -7.17 -23.34 4.79
N ARG A 237 -8.11 -24.15 4.29
CA ARG A 237 -7.76 -25.27 3.39
C ARG A 237 -7.13 -24.80 2.08
N GLU A 238 -7.61 -23.71 1.49
CA GLU A 238 -6.97 -23.11 0.30
C GLU A 238 -5.54 -22.65 0.61
N ALA A 239 -5.32 -22.04 1.79
CA ALA A 239 -4.01 -21.60 2.23
C ALA A 239 -3.05 -22.79 2.48
N ASP A 240 -3.54 -23.87 3.09
CA ASP A 240 -2.76 -25.11 3.29
C ASP A 240 -2.35 -25.74 1.96
N ALA A 241 -3.28 -25.79 0.98
CA ALA A 241 -2.99 -26.30 -0.35
C ALA A 241 -1.98 -25.42 -1.09
N ALA A 242 -2.09 -24.10 -0.97
CA ALA A 242 -1.13 -23.16 -1.57
C ALA A 242 0.26 -23.29 -0.94
N ASP A 243 0.35 -23.46 0.38
CA ASP A 243 1.63 -23.67 1.08
C ASP A 243 2.29 -24.99 0.65
N ALA A 244 1.54 -26.09 0.58
CA ALA A 244 2.04 -27.36 0.09
C ALA A 244 2.55 -27.25 -1.35
N GLN A 245 1.78 -26.63 -2.25
CA GLN A 245 2.18 -26.40 -3.65
C GLN A 245 3.41 -25.48 -3.76
N PHE A 246 3.50 -24.44 -2.91
CA PHE A 246 4.67 -23.57 -2.82
C PHE A 246 5.93 -24.37 -2.44
N ARG A 247 5.86 -25.17 -1.36
CA ARG A 247 6.98 -25.97 -0.87
C ARG A 247 7.47 -26.98 -1.90
N GLU A 248 6.53 -27.62 -2.62
CA GLU A 248 6.85 -28.54 -3.71
C GLU A 248 7.54 -27.78 -4.86
N THR A 249 6.95 -26.68 -5.34
CA THR A 249 7.44 -25.92 -6.49
C THR A 249 8.81 -25.28 -6.22
N ALA A 250 9.03 -24.74 -5.03
CA ALA A 250 10.29 -24.13 -4.61
C ALA A 250 11.29 -25.15 -4.02
N HIS A 251 10.99 -26.44 -4.08
CA HIS A 251 11.87 -27.53 -3.61
C HIS A 251 12.28 -27.40 -2.13
N CYS A 252 11.39 -26.83 -1.28
CA CYS A 252 11.76 -26.44 0.09
C CYS A 252 12.22 -27.61 0.97
N ASP A 253 11.72 -28.82 0.73
CA ASP A 253 12.02 -30.01 1.51
C ASP A 253 13.13 -30.88 0.88
N THR A 254 13.91 -30.33 -0.05
CA THR A 254 15.00 -31.01 -0.74
C THR A 254 16.37 -30.56 -0.25
N GLY A 255 17.44 -31.23 -0.71
CA GLY A 255 18.82 -30.82 -0.42
C GLY A 255 19.25 -29.50 -1.11
N ARG A 256 18.43 -28.94 -2.00
CA ARG A 256 18.69 -27.70 -2.73
C ARG A 256 17.41 -26.85 -2.82
N PRO A 257 16.95 -26.28 -1.69
CA PRO A 257 15.77 -25.44 -1.69
C PRO A 257 16.03 -24.13 -2.42
N ASP A 258 15.01 -23.62 -3.10
CA ASP A 258 15.03 -22.28 -3.69
C ASP A 258 15.14 -21.20 -2.61
N PRO A 259 15.72 -20.02 -2.94
CA PRO A 259 15.91 -18.93 -1.98
C PRO A 259 14.63 -18.50 -1.26
N GLY A 260 13.49 -18.47 -1.99
CA GLY A 260 12.19 -18.08 -1.48
C GLY A 260 11.66 -18.92 -0.31
N CYS A 261 12.13 -20.18 -0.16
CA CYS A 261 11.74 -21.04 0.96
C CYS A 261 12.03 -20.47 2.36
N ARG A 262 12.93 -19.51 2.46
CA ARG A 262 13.34 -18.88 3.74
C ARG A 262 12.68 -17.52 3.97
N LEU A 263 11.90 -17.05 3.01
CA LEU A 263 11.20 -15.78 3.11
C LEU A 263 9.98 -15.93 4.01
N PRO A 264 9.87 -15.17 5.11
CA PRO A 264 8.61 -15.09 5.83
C PRO A 264 7.58 -14.36 4.97
N VAL A 265 6.46 -15.02 4.70
CA VAL A 265 5.34 -14.46 3.93
C VAL A 265 4.12 -14.38 4.84
N ARG A 266 3.37 -13.29 4.70
CA ARG A 266 2.04 -13.11 5.29
C ARG A 266 1.06 -12.68 4.21
N TRP A 267 -0.21 -12.99 4.44
CA TRP A 267 -1.27 -12.73 3.49
C TRP A 267 -2.19 -11.66 4.01
N ILE A 268 -2.61 -10.78 3.10
CA ILE A 268 -3.63 -9.77 3.33
C ILE A 268 -4.88 -10.19 2.57
N SER A 269 -6.01 -10.26 3.26
CA SER A 269 -7.29 -10.63 2.64
C SER A 269 -7.82 -9.48 1.79
N GLN A 270 -7.95 -9.69 0.48
CA GLN A 270 -8.56 -8.77 -0.46
C GLN A 270 -10.09 -8.79 -0.38
N VAL A 271 -10.69 -7.61 -0.42
CA VAL A 271 -12.13 -7.38 -0.52
C VAL A 271 -12.43 -6.58 -1.78
N SER A 272 -13.26 -7.13 -2.66
CA SER A 272 -13.63 -6.50 -3.94
C SER A 272 -14.63 -5.35 -3.72
N ARG A 273 -14.14 -4.12 -3.51
CA ARG A 273 -14.93 -2.92 -3.15
C ARG A 273 -16.02 -2.54 -4.17
N GLY A 274 -15.83 -2.88 -5.44
CA GLY A 274 -16.80 -2.66 -6.52
C GLY A 274 -17.98 -3.63 -6.53
N SER A 275 -17.98 -4.66 -5.67
CA SER A 275 -19.06 -5.65 -5.57
C SER A 275 -20.29 -5.11 -4.84
N SER A 276 -21.35 -5.92 -4.77
CA SER A 276 -22.54 -5.59 -3.98
C SER A 276 -22.23 -5.48 -2.48
N ASN A 277 -22.99 -4.68 -1.74
CA ASN A 277 -22.72 -4.39 -0.34
C ASN A 277 -22.71 -5.66 0.55
N GLU A 278 -23.58 -6.64 0.26
CA GLU A 278 -23.59 -7.92 0.96
C GLU A 278 -22.29 -8.71 0.74
N ARG A 279 -21.76 -8.68 -0.48
CA ARG A 279 -20.49 -9.35 -0.80
C ARG A 279 -19.31 -8.66 -0.14
N VAL A 280 -19.25 -7.33 -0.21
CA VAL A 280 -18.19 -6.53 0.42
C VAL A 280 -18.15 -6.79 1.93
N PHE A 281 -19.30 -6.68 2.63
CA PHE A 281 -19.37 -6.92 4.06
C PHE A 281 -18.99 -8.36 4.44
N THR A 282 -19.46 -9.33 3.67
CA THR A 282 -19.13 -10.74 3.90
C THR A 282 -17.64 -11.02 3.72
N GLN A 283 -17.01 -10.49 2.67
CA GLN A 283 -15.56 -10.63 2.46
C GLN A 283 -14.75 -9.95 3.57
N MET A 284 -15.18 -8.76 4.04
CA MET A 284 -14.56 -8.10 5.20
C MET A 284 -14.65 -8.99 6.46
N ALA A 285 -15.84 -9.52 6.75
CA ALA A 285 -16.05 -10.40 7.91
C ALA A 285 -15.22 -11.69 7.83
N VAL A 286 -15.15 -12.32 6.66
CA VAL A 286 -14.29 -13.50 6.41
C VAL A 286 -12.83 -13.16 6.64
N GLY A 287 -12.32 -12.06 6.02
CA GLY A 287 -10.92 -11.67 6.14
C GLY A 287 -10.52 -11.33 7.58
N MET A 288 -11.36 -10.59 8.33
CA MET A 288 -11.09 -10.26 9.73
C MET A 288 -11.14 -11.51 10.64
N ARG A 289 -12.14 -12.37 10.45
CA ARG A 289 -12.22 -13.62 11.20
C ARG A 289 -11.06 -14.56 10.90
N LEU A 290 -10.60 -14.56 9.64
CA LEU A 290 -9.44 -15.35 9.21
C LEU A 290 -8.14 -14.85 9.87
N ALA A 291 -7.96 -13.54 9.97
CA ALA A 291 -6.80 -12.94 10.66
C ALA A 291 -6.70 -13.32 12.15
N GLU A 292 -7.83 -13.59 12.81
CA GLU A 292 -7.82 -14.10 14.19
C GLU A 292 -7.56 -15.61 14.29
N ARG A 293 -7.84 -16.36 13.21
CA ARG A 293 -7.77 -17.83 13.25
C ARG A 293 -6.50 -18.43 12.67
N ASP A 294 -5.89 -17.76 11.70
CA ASP A 294 -4.73 -18.27 10.98
C ASP A 294 -3.63 -17.20 10.92
N PRO A 295 -2.49 -17.42 11.57
CA PRO A 295 -1.41 -16.43 11.67
C PRO A 295 -0.75 -16.09 10.32
N ARG A 296 -1.07 -16.81 9.24
CA ARG A 296 -0.65 -16.45 7.90
C ARG A 296 -1.35 -15.20 7.38
N PHE A 297 -2.59 -14.94 7.82
CA PHE A 297 -3.39 -13.78 7.45
C PHE A 297 -3.27 -12.67 8.50
N VAL A 298 -2.81 -11.50 8.10
CA VAL A 298 -2.43 -10.44 9.04
C VAL A 298 -3.29 -9.19 8.93
N ALA A 299 -4.03 -9.02 7.83
CA ALA A 299 -4.84 -7.81 7.61
C ALA A 299 -5.93 -8.03 6.55
N VAL A 300 -6.78 -7.01 6.42
CA VAL A 300 -7.78 -6.87 5.36
C VAL A 300 -7.48 -5.60 4.55
N ASN A 301 -7.72 -5.65 3.23
CA ASN A 301 -7.60 -4.52 2.31
C ASN A 301 -8.77 -4.49 1.32
N LEU A 302 -9.16 -3.29 0.87
CA LEU A 302 -10.12 -3.07 -0.20
C LEU A 302 -9.37 -2.94 -1.52
N VAL A 303 -9.77 -3.68 -2.53
CA VAL A 303 -9.12 -3.70 -3.86
C VAL A 303 -10.11 -3.40 -4.98
N GLN A 304 -9.66 -3.30 -6.19
CA GLN A 304 -10.31 -2.82 -7.41
C GLN A 304 -10.27 -1.28 -7.52
N PRO A 305 -10.47 -0.71 -8.74
CA PRO A 305 -10.39 0.73 -8.97
C PRO A 305 -11.18 1.54 -7.95
N GLU A 306 -10.52 2.46 -7.28
CA GLU A 306 -11.14 3.30 -6.24
C GLU A 306 -12.11 4.32 -6.86
N ASP A 307 -11.83 4.76 -8.08
CA ASP A 307 -12.66 5.64 -8.91
C ASP A 307 -13.89 4.95 -9.51
N GLY A 308 -14.01 3.62 -9.38
CA GLY A 308 -15.16 2.87 -9.85
C GLY A 308 -16.47 3.39 -9.24
N GLU A 309 -17.53 3.57 -10.04
CA GLU A 309 -18.82 4.14 -9.62
C GLU A 309 -19.37 3.53 -8.32
N SER A 310 -19.30 2.20 -8.18
CA SER A 310 -19.76 1.50 -6.98
C SER A 310 -18.84 1.74 -5.78
N ALA A 311 -17.53 1.85 -6.00
CA ALA A 311 -16.54 2.12 -4.97
C ALA A 311 -16.73 3.53 -4.39
N LEU A 312 -16.79 4.55 -5.24
CA LEU A 312 -17.03 5.94 -4.84
C LEU A 312 -18.34 6.09 -4.06
N ARG A 313 -19.46 5.59 -4.64
CA ARG A 313 -20.78 5.71 -4.03
C ARG A 313 -20.87 5.08 -2.64
N ASN A 314 -20.21 3.94 -2.43
CA ASN A 314 -20.31 3.17 -1.20
C ASN A 314 -19.12 3.38 -0.25
N TYR A 315 -18.15 4.23 -0.55
CA TYR A 315 -16.91 4.36 0.22
C TYR A 315 -17.17 4.59 1.72
N ARG A 316 -17.98 5.60 2.06
CA ARG A 316 -18.34 5.90 3.46
C ARG A 316 -19.09 4.75 4.16
N LEU A 317 -19.92 4.01 3.42
CA LEU A 317 -20.57 2.82 3.95
C LEU A 317 -19.56 1.72 4.23
N GLN A 318 -18.61 1.50 3.33
CA GLN A 318 -17.55 0.50 3.51
C GLN A 318 -16.65 0.82 4.71
N MET A 319 -16.32 2.11 4.93
CA MET A 319 -15.58 2.52 6.13
C MET A 319 -16.37 2.24 7.43
N ARG A 320 -17.69 2.48 7.44
CA ARG A 320 -18.55 2.12 8.59
C ARG A 320 -18.68 0.60 8.77
N MET A 321 -18.69 -0.18 7.70
CA MET A 321 -18.67 -1.65 7.76
C MET A 321 -17.40 -2.14 8.45
N LEU A 322 -16.23 -1.61 8.06
CA LEU A 322 -14.95 -1.92 8.69
C LEU A 322 -14.92 -1.48 10.15
N GLN A 323 -15.41 -0.26 10.46
CA GLN A 323 -15.51 0.23 11.83
C GLN A 323 -16.34 -0.71 12.70
N TYR A 324 -17.51 -1.14 12.22
CA TYR A 324 -18.36 -2.09 12.94
C TYR A 324 -17.64 -3.43 13.13
N LEU A 325 -17.07 -4.01 12.08
CA LEU A 325 -16.43 -5.31 12.14
C LEU A 325 -15.20 -5.33 13.05
N ARG A 326 -14.47 -4.22 13.18
CA ARG A 326 -13.39 -4.12 14.17
C ARG A 326 -13.87 -4.21 15.62
N THR A 327 -15.13 -3.91 15.90
CA THR A 327 -15.70 -4.18 17.24
C THR A 327 -15.97 -5.66 17.48
N GLN A 328 -16.08 -6.46 16.42
CA GLN A 328 -16.31 -7.90 16.49
C GLN A 328 -15.00 -8.70 16.41
N TYR A 329 -14.00 -8.15 15.72
CA TYR A 329 -12.69 -8.75 15.42
C TYR A 329 -11.58 -7.74 15.75
N PRO A 330 -11.33 -7.46 17.06
CA PRO A 330 -10.47 -6.36 17.48
C PRO A 330 -8.99 -6.54 17.13
N ASP A 331 -8.52 -7.77 16.94
CA ASP A 331 -7.13 -8.07 16.60
C ASP A 331 -6.85 -8.02 15.10
N ALA A 332 -7.90 -7.96 14.25
CA ALA A 332 -7.75 -7.83 12.81
C ALA A 332 -7.24 -6.44 12.44
N ARG A 333 -6.15 -6.39 11.69
CA ARG A 333 -5.52 -5.15 11.22
C ARG A 333 -6.05 -4.74 9.84
N LEU A 334 -5.88 -3.46 9.53
CA LEU A 334 -6.29 -2.89 8.25
C LEU A 334 -5.11 -2.17 7.58
N THR A 335 -4.86 -2.52 6.33
CA THR A 335 -4.18 -1.68 5.37
C THR A 335 -5.14 -1.44 4.22
N LEU A 336 -5.39 -0.20 3.84
CA LEU A 336 -6.46 0.12 2.90
C LEU A 336 -5.92 0.91 1.71
N HIS A 337 -6.26 0.49 0.48
CA HIS A 337 -6.18 1.40 -0.66
C HIS A 337 -7.09 2.59 -0.37
N ALA A 338 -6.51 3.76 -0.24
CA ALA A 338 -7.22 5.01 -0.03
C ALA A 338 -6.44 6.17 -0.66
N GLY A 339 -7.14 6.98 -1.44
CA GLY A 339 -6.54 8.08 -2.15
C GLY A 339 -5.73 7.67 -3.38
N GLU A 340 -6.04 6.53 -4.00
CA GLU A 340 -5.56 6.20 -5.35
C GLU A 340 -6.41 6.95 -6.39
N LEU A 341 -6.45 8.27 -6.22
CA LEU A 341 -7.30 9.18 -6.98
C LEU A 341 -6.50 10.42 -7.41
N THR A 342 -6.97 11.07 -8.48
CA THR A 342 -6.34 12.30 -8.98
C THR A 342 -7.39 13.23 -9.60
N PRO A 343 -7.18 14.56 -9.60
CA PRO A 343 -8.01 15.48 -10.34
C PRO A 343 -8.15 15.09 -11.83
N GLY A 344 -9.37 15.09 -12.32
CA GLY A 344 -9.69 14.68 -13.69
C GLY A 344 -10.11 13.21 -13.83
N LEU A 345 -9.68 12.32 -12.92
CA LEU A 345 -10.18 10.94 -12.85
C LEU A 345 -11.55 10.91 -12.15
N VAL A 346 -11.69 11.63 -11.04
CA VAL A 346 -12.93 11.72 -10.26
C VAL A 346 -13.35 13.18 -10.07
N LYS A 347 -14.55 13.39 -9.52
CA LYS A 347 -15.04 14.73 -9.18
C LYS A 347 -14.27 15.31 -7.98
N PRO A 348 -14.14 16.66 -7.89
CA PRO A 348 -13.42 17.28 -6.79
C PRO A 348 -13.91 16.89 -5.39
N GLU A 349 -15.21 16.65 -5.21
CA GLU A 349 -15.78 16.22 -3.94
C GLU A 349 -15.33 14.82 -3.50
N ASP A 350 -14.97 13.94 -4.44
CA ASP A 350 -14.51 12.59 -4.15
C ASP A 350 -13.03 12.56 -3.73
N LEU A 351 -12.26 13.63 -3.95
CA LEU A 351 -10.87 13.76 -3.53
C LEU A 351 -10.71 14.19 -2.06
N THR A 352 -11.80 14.51 -1.34
CA THR A 352 -11.69 15.29 -0.09
C THR A 352 -11.73 14.47 1.20
N PHE A 353 -11.89 13.13 1.13
CA PHE A 353 -12.23 12.37 2.34
C PHE A 353 -11.77 10.91 2.39
N HIS A 354 -11.21 10.33 1.35
CA HIS A 354 -10.95 8.89 1.30
C HIS A 354 -9.87 8.47 2.32
N ILE A 355 -8.72 9.11 2.34
CA ILE A 355 -7.65 8.83 3.32
C ILE A 355 -8.15 9.16 4.73
N ARG A 356 -8.87 10.28 4.89
CA ARG A 356 -9.44 10.69 6.17
C ARG A 356 -10.38 9.64 6.76
N GLU A 357 -11.33 9.15 5.97
CA GLU A 357 -12.29 8.12 6.39
C GLU A 357 -11.59 6.79 6.71
N ALA A 358 -10.62 6.38 5.91
CA ALA A 358 -9.81 5.20 6.18
C ALA A 358 -9.07 5.32 7.52
N VAL A 359 -8.47 6.47 7.82
CA VAL A 359 -7.72 6.72 9.06
C VAL A 359 -8.63 6.91 10.26
N HIS A 360 -9.72 7.70 10.14
CA HIS A 360 -10.52 8.13 11.29
C HIS A 360 -11.74 7.23 11.56
N VAL A 361 -12.36 6.69 10.52
CA VAL A 361 -13.56 5.86 10.65
C VAL A 361 -13.19 4.38 10.69
N ALA A 362 -12.53 3.86 9.64
CA ALA A 362 -12.11 2.46 9.62
C ALA A 362 -10.97 2.18 10.60
N GLY A 363 -10.12 3.18 10.88
CA GLY A 363 -8.99 3.03 11.80
C GLY A 363 -7.82 2.28 11.19
N ALA A 364 -7.58 2.43 9.89
CA ALA A 364 -6.47 1.79 9.20
C ALA A 364 -5.11 2.08 9.86
N GLU A 365 -4.28 1.06 9.97
CA GLU A 365 -2.90 1.13 10.45
C GLU A 365 -1.93 1.51 9.34
N ARG A 366 -2.28 1.24 8.07
CA ARG A 366 -1.53 1.66 6.89
C ARG A 366 -2.48 2.08 5.78
N ILE A 367 -1.99 2.93 4.87
CA ILE A 367 -2.70 3.44 3.71
C ILE A 367 -1.90 3.07 2.46
N GLY A 368 -2.52 2.34 1.54
CA GLY A 368 -1.99 2.10 0.20
C GLY A 368 -2.16 3.32 -0.68
N HIS A 369 -1.15 3.66 -1.47
CA HIS A 369 -1.06 4.78 -2.41
C HIS A 369 -1.08 6.17 -1.76
N GLY A 370 -2.22 6.61 -1.23
CA GLY A 370 -2.35 7.92 -0.58
C GLY A 370 -2.01 9.11 -1.49
N VAL A 371 -2.33 9.05 -2.78
CA VAL A 371 -1.88 10.01 -3.80
C VAL A 371 -2.61 11.34 -3.68
N ASP A 372 -3.89 11.33 -3.34
CA ASP A 372 -4.72 12.54 -3.28
C ASP A 372 -4.62 13.33 -1.97
N LEU A 373 -3.68 13.00 -1.07
CA LEU A 373 -3.54 13.63 0.26
C LEU A 373 -3.75 15.15 0.24
N VAL A 374 -3.13 15.85 -0.71
CA VAL A 374 -3.16 17.33 -0.75
C VAL A 374 -4.51 17.91 -1.15
N HIS A 375 -5.42 17.08 -1.62
CA HIS A 375 -6.79 17.42 -1.98
C HIS A 375 -7.79 17.12 -0.85
N GLU A 376 -7.38 16.37 0.18
CA GLU A 376 -8.19 16.06 1.34
C GLU A 376 -8.52 17.32 2.16
N ASP A 377 -9.72 17.37 2.72
CA ASP A 377 -10.08 18.44 3.66
C ASP A 377 -9.12 18.47 4.86
N ASP A 378 -8.60 19.64 5.22
CA ASP A 378 -7.63 19.80 6.32
C ASP A 378 -6.46 18.80 6.27
N TRP A 379 -5.94 18.52 5.07
CA TRP A 379 -4.93 17.48 4.85
C TRP A 379 -3.69 17.60 5.76
N GLN A 380 -3.29 18.83 6.14
CA GLN A 380 -2.16 19.02 7.05
C GLN A 380 -2.46 18.44 8.44
N GLN A 381 -3.70 18.58 8.91
CA GLN A 381 -4.12 18.01 10.19
C GLN A 381 -4.24 16.49 10.09
N LEU A 382 -4.71 15.97 8.96
CA LEU A 382 -4.73 14.55 8.67
C LEU A 382 -3.31 13.97 8.70
N ALA A 383 -2.36 14.57 7.97
CA ALA A 383 -0.95 14.14 7.97
C ALA A 383 -0.32 14.16 9.37
N ARG A 384 -0.58 15.22 10.19
CA ARG A 384 -0.13 15.23 11.61
C ARG A 384 -0.75 14.10 12.43
N THR A 385 -1.99 13.74 12.15
CA THR A 385 -2.67 12.63 12.86
C THR A 385 -2.07 11.29 12.45
N MET A 386 -1.83 11.07 11.16
CA MET A 386 -1.14 9.88 10.66
C MET A 386 0.24 9.73 11.30
N ALA A 387 1.04 10.82 11.34
CA ALA A 387 2.34 10.83 11.98
C ALA A 387 2.30 10.49 13.48
N ARG A 388 1.35 11.07 14.24
CA ARG A 388 1.20 10.79 15.68
C ARG A 388 0.75 9.37 15.96
N ARG A 389 -0.11 8.80 15.10
CA ARG A 389 -0.63 7.43 15.26
C ARG A 389 0.27 6.38 14.64
N GLY A 390 1.33 6.78 13.92
CA GLY A 390 2.21 5.87 13.21
C GLY A 390 1.55 5.19 12.01
N VAL A 391 0.53 5.81 11.42
CA VAL A 391 -0.10 5.29 10.19
C VAL A 391 0.87 5.47 9.04
N ALA A 392 1.37 4.37 8.49
CA ALA A 392 2.32 4.43 7.37
C ALA A 392 1.60 4.51 6.02
N VAL A 393 2.28 5.10 5.03
CA VAL A 393 1.82 5.11 3.65
C VAL A 393 2.69 4.18 2.81
N GLU A 394 2.05 3.26 2.10
CA GLU A 394 2.64 2.30 1.17
C GLU A 394 2.67 2.93 -0.22
N VAL A 395 3.87 3.25 -0.72
CA VAL A 395 4.05 4.05 -1.94
C VAL A 395 4.65 3.20 -3.06
N PRO A 396 3.84 2.78 -4.05
CA PRO A 396 4.27 2.17 -5.30
C PRO A 396 4.36 3.25 -6.40
N PHE A 397 5.49 3.94 -6.52
CA PHE A 397 5.65 5.06 -7.46
C PHE A 397 5.33 4.70 -8.91
N SER A 398 5.80 3.52 -9.35
CA SER A 398 5.60 3.07 -10.72
C SER A 398 4.13 2.85 -11.03
N SER A 399 3.37 2.24 -10.12
CA SER A 399 1.94 2.04 -10.23
C SER A 399 1.20 3.38 -10.26
N ASN A 400 1.48 4.29 -9.31
CA ASN A 400 0.89 5.62 -9.26
C ASN A 400 1.12 6.40 -10.56
N LYS A 401 2.31 6.24 -11.18
CA LYS A 401 2.60 6.85 -12.48
C LYS A 401 1.83 6.19 -13.62
N GLN A 402 1.75 4.86 -13.64
CA GLN A 402 1.14 4.10 -14.74
C GLN A 402 -0.39 4.20 -14.72
N ILE A 403 -0.99 4.19 -13.54
CA ILE A 403 -2.45 4.26 -13.37
C ILE A 403 -2.94 5.71 -13.40
N LEU A 404 -2.33 6.58 -12.58
CA LEU A 404 -2.84 7.93 -12.33
C LEU A 404 -2.10 9.03 -13.11
N GLY A 405 -0.97 8.70 -13.75
CA GLY A 405 -0.09 9.71 -14.35
C GLY A 405 0.67 10.56 -13.33
N VAL A 406 0.59 10.25 -12.03
CA VAL A 406 1.17 11.07 -10.96
C VAL A 406 2.62 10.67 -10.71
N ALA A 407 3.54 11.64 -10.82
CA ALA A 407 4.98 11.42 -10.69
C ALA A 407 5.70 12.69 -10.19
N GLY A 408 6.91 12.55 -9.69
CA GLY A 408 7.75 13.69 -9.30
C GLY A 408 7.10 14.56 -8.22
N ASP A 409 7.08 15.86 -8.46
CA ASP A 409 6.56 16.84 -7.48
C ASP A 409 5.04 16.82 -7.32
N ASP A 410 4.31 16.22 -8.27
CA ASP A 410 2.86 16.04 -8.17
C ASP A 410 2.48 14.94 -7.16
N HIS A 411 3.44 14.05 -6.83
CA HIS A 411 3.23 13.00 -5.84
C HIS A 411 3.45 13.53 -4.42
N PRO A 412 2.55 13.26 -3.44
CA PRO A 412 2.62 13.81 -2.08
C PRO A 412 3.73 13.22 -1.20
N PHE A 413 4.65 12.44 -1.73
CA PHE A 413 5.75 11.81 -0.99
C PHE A 413 6.52 12.78 -0.08
N ASN A 414 6.89 13.97 -0.62
CA ASN A 414 7.58 14.98 0.17
C ASN A 414 6.67 15.63 1.22
N ALA A 415 5.35 15.71 1.00
CA ALA A 415 4.39 16.17 1.99
C ALA A 415 4.34 15.21 3.18
N TYR A 416 4.19 13.91 2.94
CA TYR A 416 4.23 12.88 4.01
C TYR A 416 5.50 12.99 4.84
N ARG A 417 6.67 13.03 4.20
CA ARG A 417 7.96 13.14 4.91
C ARG A 417 8.08 14.43 5.73
N ARG A 418 7.63 15.57 5.20
CA ARG A 418 7.63 16.86 5.89
C ARG A 418 6.83 16.82 7.19
N TYR A 419 5.69 16.16 7.18
CA TYR A 419 4.85 16.01 8.36
C TYR A 419 5.26 14.85 9.28
N GLY A 420 6.26 14.07 8.89
CA GLY A 420 6.78 12.94 9.66
C GLY A 420 5.89 11.71 9.61
N VAL A 421 5.04 11.61 8.59
CA VAL A 421 4.28 10.39 8.29
C VAL A 421 5.26 9.31 7.84
N PRO A 422 5.23 8.11 8.42
CA PRO A 422 6.04 7.00 7.94
C PRO A 422 5.69 6.67 6.49
N VAL A 423 6.72 6.43 5.67
CA VAL A 423 6.56 5.99 4.28
C VAL A 423 7.33 4.69 4.08
N VAL A 424 6.72 3.75 3.40
CA VAL A 424 7.34 2.51 2.93
C VAL A 424 7.22 2.42 1.42
N LEU A 425 8.26 1.96 0.74
CA LEU A 425 8.19 1.69 -0.69
C LEU A 425 7.62 0.29 -0.91
N ALA A 426 6.78 0.14 -1.90
CA ALA A 426 6.09 -1.08 -2.26
C ALA A 426 6.06 -1.27 -3.77
N THR A 427 5.70 -2.45 -4.25
CA THR A 427 5.70 -2.75 -5.68
C THR A 427 4.32 -2.80 -6.32
N ASP A 428 3.28 -3.00 -5.51
CA ASP A 428 1.90 -3.22 -5.97
C ASP A 428 1.79 -4.47 -6.87
N ASP A 429 1.78 -4.30 -8.18
CA ASP A 429 1.70 -5.36 -9.19
C ASP A 429 2.97 -5.39 -10.08
N PRO A 430 4.14 -5.79 -9.55
CA PRO A 430 5.41 -5.64 -10.27
C PRO A 430 5.51 -6.46 -11.56
N GLY A 431 4.78 -7.56 -11.67
CA GLY A 431 4.66 -8.34 -12.91
C GLY A 431 3.91 -7.58 -14.01
N VAL A 432 2.80 -6.93 -13.65
CA VAL A 432 2.04 -6.05 -14.53
C VAL A 432 2.83 -4.81 -14.87
N SER A 433 3.36 -4.12 -13.86
CA SER A 433 4.14 -2.87 -14.01
C SER A 433 5.50 -3.06 -14.67
N ARG A 434 5.99 -4.30 -14.78
CA ARG A 434 7.31 -4.65 -15.36
C ARG A 434 8.48 -4.02 -14.59
N ILE A 435 8.39 -4.01 -13.27
CA ILE A 435 9.40 -3.45 -12.35
C ILE A 435 9.74 -4.43 -11.22
N ASP A 436 10.64 -4.02 -10.36
CA ASP A 436 10.94 -4.65 -9.09
C ASP A 436 11.14 -3.59 -7.98
N ILE A 437 11.28 -4.01 -6.75
CA ILE A 437 11.48 -3.09 -5.63
C ILE A 437 12.79 -2.28 -5.77
N SER A 438 13.82 -2.80 -6.42
CA SER A 438 15.06 -2.05 -6.68
C SER A 438 14.81 -0.87 -7.60
N HIS A 439 13.88 -1.01 -8.55
CA HIS A 439 13.42 0.09 -9.40
C HIS A 439 12.78 1.19 -8.55
N GLU A 440 11.89 0.86 -7.62
CA GLU A 440 11.22 1.84 -6.74
C GLU A 440 12.23 2.63 -5.89
N TYR A 441 13.23 1.96 -5.30
CA TYR A 441 14.31 2.62 -4.57
C TYR A 441 15.19 3.50 -5.48
N GLN A 442 15.48 3.04 -6.69
CA GLN A 442 16.24 3.84 -7.68
C GLN A 442 15.44 5.05 -8.13
N TYR A 443 14.14 4.90 -8.38
CA TYR A 443 13.22 5.99 -8.70
C TYR A 443 13.18 7.03 -7.59
N ALA A 444 12.98 6.60 -6.33
CA ALA A 444 13.00 7.49 -5.17
C ALA A 444 14.30 8.30 -5.06
N ARG A 445 15.45 7.66 -5.28
CA ARG A 445 16.74 8.36 -5.32
C ARG A 445 16.83 9.36 -6.47
N ALA A 446 16.46 8.96 -7.67
CA ALA A 446 16.60 9.79 -8.88
C ALA A 446 15.65 11.01 -8.83
N THR A 447 14.41 10.80 -8.40
CA THR A 447 13.34 11.80 -8.42
C THR A 447 13.43 12.77 -7.23
N TYR A 448 13.67 12.25 -6.02
CA TYR A 448 13.63 13.06 -4.79
C TYR A 448 15.01 13.33 -4.19
N GLY A 449 16.09 12.92 -4.85
CA GLY A 449 17.44 13.18 -4.40
C GLY A 449 17.84 12.49 -3.08
N LEU A 450 17.19 11.37 -2.73
CA LEU A 450 17.38 10.73 -1.43
C LEU A 450 18.82 10.28 -1.23
N SER A 451 19.37 10.58 -0.06
CA SER A 451 20.68 10.09 0.39
C SER A 451 20.61 8.58 0.69
N TYR A 452 21.78 7.93 0.75
CA TYR A 452 21.87 6.52 1.18
C TYR A 452 21.19 6.28 2.53
N THR A 453 21.35 7.21 3.48
CA THR A 453 20.77 7.07 4.82
C THR A 453 19.25 7.19 4.83
N GLU A 454 18.67 8.01 3.95
CA GLU A 454 17.22 8.10 3.78
C GLU A 454 16.65 6.84 3.13
N LEU A 455 17.33 6.29 2.12
CA LEU A 455 16.98 4.99 1.52
C LEU A 455 17.04 3.85 2.55
N LYS A 456 18.08 3.84 3.39
CA LYS A 456 18.20 2.88 4.50
C LYS A 456 17.05 3.02 5.51
N ASP A 457 16.62 4.25 5.79
CA ASP A 457 15.50 4.51 6.71
C ASP A 457 14.15 4.08 6.10
N LEU A 458 13.92 4.25 4.78
CA LEU A 458 12.74 3.69 4.10
C LEU A 458 12.71 2.15 4.19
N ALA A 459 13.86 1.51 4.01
CA ALA A 459 13.96 0.05 4.15
C ALA A 459 13.72 -0.42 5.59
N ARG A 460 14.15 0.33 6.59
CA ARG A 460 13.84 0.05 8.01
C ARG A 460 12.36 0.24 8.30
N ALA A 461 11.76 1.32 7.77
CA ALA A 461 10.34 1.61 7.94
C ALA A 461 9.45 0.47 7.43
N SER A 462 9.83 -0.22 6.34
CA SER A 462 9.03 -1.31 5.81
C SER A 462 8.93 -2.50 6.78
N LEU A 463 9.95 -2.79 7.58
CA LEU A 463 9.87 -3.83 8.62
C LEU A 463 9.22 -3.30 9.91
N GLU A 464 9.49 -2.06 10.31
CA GLU A 464 8.88 -1.43 11.49
C GLU A 464 7.35 -1.39 11.37
N HIS A 465 6.82 -1.09 10.17
CA HIS A 465 5.39 -1.02 9.91
C HIS A 465 4.79 -2.32 9.35
N ALA A 466 5.58 -3.40 9.23
CA ALA A 466 5.09 -4.73 8.89
C ALA A 466 4.19 -5.30 9.99
N PHE A 467 3.20 -6.11 9.60
CA PHE A 467 2.34 -6.82 10.54
C PHE A 467 2.97 -8.13 11.06
N LEU A 468 4.29 -8.11 11.23
CA LEU A 468 5.02 -9.19 11.89
C LEU A 468 4.73 -9.23 13.39
N ASP A 469 4.68 -10.44 13.94
CA ASP A 469 4.46 -10.66 15.36
C ASP A 469 5.68 -10.27 16.21
N GLY A 470 5.36 -9.81 17.42
CA GLY A 470 6.33 -9.47 18.44
C GLY A 470 6.74 -8.00 18.44
N ASP A 471 7.58 -7.65 19.41
CA ASP A 471 8.07 -6.31 19.63
C ASP A 471 9.16 -5.93 18.61
N SER A 472 9.25 -4.66 18.27
CA SER A 472 10.31 -4.14 17.40
C SER A 472 11.71 -4.25 18.05
N LEU A 473 12.73 -4.37 17.22
CA LEU A 473 14.14 -4.18 17.60
C LEU A 473 14.40 -2.74 18.08
N TRP A 474 13.55 -1.80 17.70
CA TRP A 474 13.75 -0.37 17.90
C TRP A 474 12.93 0.17 19.08
N ALA A 475 13.60 0.81 20.03
CA ALA A 475 12.95 1.61 21.07
C ALA A 475 12.38 2.91 20.51
N SER A 476 12.93 3.39 19.38
CA SER A 476 12.37 4.43 18.54
C SER A 476 12.75 4.10 17.09
N GLY A 477 11.75 3.86 16.25
CA GLY A 477 11.91 3.36 14.90
C GLY A 477 11.29 4.31 13.86
N SER A 478 11.82 5.53 13.72
CA SER A 478 11.39 6.41 12.63
C SER A 478 12.56 7.22 12.07
N ALA A 479 12.43 7.62 10.81
CA ALA A 479 13.38 8.54 10.17
C ALA A 479 13.51 9.86 10.96
N ARG A 480 12.44 10.29 11.63
CA ARG A 480 12.41 11.53 12.43
C ARG A 480 13.17 11.42 13.74
N THR A 481 13.03 10.31 14.49
CA THR A 481 13.63 10.09 15.81
C THR A 481 14.92 9.29 15.76
N GLY A 482 15.24 8.72 14.61
CA GLY A 482 16.30 7.75 14.39
C GLY A 482 15.90 6.34 14.87
N TYR A 483 16.67 5.36 14.43
CA TYR A 483 16.49 3.96 14.79
C TYR A 483 17.44 3.60 15.92
N ARG A 484 16.92 3.57 17.15
CA ARG A 484 17.68 3.22 18.36
C ARG A 484 17.23 1.88 18.89
N PRO A 485 18.14 0.89 19.02
CA PRO A 485 17.78 -0.42 19.53
C PRO A 485 17.15 -0.37 20.94
N VAL A 486 16.28 -1.31 21.23
CA VAL A 486 15.77 -1.54 22.58
C VAL A 486 16.94 -1.82 23.55
N ARG A 487 16.72 -1.56 24.85
CA ARG A 487 17.76 -1.71 25.89
C ARG A 487 18.41 -3.09 25.86
N ALA A 488 17.64 -4.15 25.61
CA ALA A 488 18.13 -5.51 25.51
C ALA A 488 19.20 -5.71 24.43
N CYS A 489 19.11 -4.95 23.33
CA CYS A 489 20.02 -5.02 22.19
C CYS A 489 21.00 -3.84 22.09
N ALA A 490 20.93 -2.87 23.03
CA ALA A 490 21.87 -1.77 23.07
C ALA A 490 23.32 -2.28 23.24
N GLY A 491 24.22 -1.84 22.35
CA GLY A 491 25.61 -2.29 22.30
C GLY A 491 25.87 -3.57 21.50
N SER A 492 24.84 -4.28 21.09
CA SER A 492 24.99 -5.40 20.14
C SER A 492 25.18 -4.86 18.70
N GLN A 493 25.98 -5.55 17.91
CA GLN A 493 26.33 -5.12 16.54
C GLN A 493 25.88 -6.19 15.52
N PRO A 494 24.72 -5.99 14.83
CA PRO A 494 24.23 -6.92 13.83
C PRO A 494 25.27 -7.20 12.73
N GLY A 495 25.46 -8.47 12.39
CA GLY A 495 26.39 -8.89 11.34
C GLY A 495 27.88 -8.74 11.65
N VAL A 496 28.26 -8.37 12.88
CA VAL A 496 29.66 -8.26 13.35
C VAL A 496 29.95 -9.29 14.43
N ALA A 497 29.04 -9.44 15.39
CA ALA A 497 29.19 -10.39 16.49
C ALA A 497 27.81 -11.03 16.82
N PRO A 498 27.81 -12.21 17.49
CA PRO A 498 26.57 -12.76 18.05
C PRO A 498 25.90 -11.74 18.99
N PRO A 499 24.56 -11.72 19.05
CA PRO A 499 23.86 -10.84 19.97
C PRO A 499 24.16 -11.20 21.43
N ALA A 500 24.23 -10.19 22.31
CA ALA A 500 24.32 -10.42 23.75
C ALA A 500 23.12 -11.26 24.25
N PRO A 501 23.23 -12.03 25.36
CA PRO A 501 22.20 -12.97 25.79
C PRO A 501 20.79 -12.35 25.97
N ALA A 502 20.71 -11.10 26.42
CA ALA A 502 19.43 -10.39 26.55
C ALA A 502 18.83 -10.07 25.18
N CYS A 503 19.66 -9.66 24.22
CA CYS A 503 19.24 -9.41 22.84
C CYS A 503 18.84 -10.72 22.15
N ALA A 504 19.62 -11.78 22.34
CA ALA A 504 19.31 -13.10 21.77
C ALA A 504 17.91 -13.61 22.19
N ARG A 505 17.53 -13.40 23.47
CA ARG A 505 16.18 -13.72 23.94
C ARG A 505 15.12 -12.85 23.25
N HIS A 506 15.31 -11.53 23.21
CA HIS A 506 14.39 -10.61 22.53
C HIS A 506 14.16 -11.01 21.06
N LEU A 507 15.24 -11.38 20.36
CA LEU A 507 15.14 -11.85 18.97
C LEU A 507 14.45 -13.22 18.84
N ALA A 508 14.57 -14.10 19.85
CA ALA A 508 13.89 -15.40 19.85
C ALA A 508 12.38 -15.25 20.12
N ASP A 509 11.99 -14.24 20.92
CA ASP A 509 10.61 -13.99 21.31
C ASP A 509 9.84 -13.12 20.31
N SER A 510 10.53 -12.50 19.33
CA SER A 510 9.93 -11.56 18.36
C SER A 510 10.40 -11.86 16.93
N ALA A 511 9.45 -12.27 16.08
CA ALA A 511 9.69 -12.45 14.65
C ALA A 511 10.04 -11.12 13.96
N LYS A 512 9.41 -10.01 14.39
CA LYS A 512 9.71 -8.66 13.92
C LYS A 512 11.16 -8.29 14.22
N ALA A 513 11.56 -8.30 15.49
CA ALA A 513 12.92 -7.96 15.88
C ALA A 513 13.99 -8.86 15.23
N ALA A 514 13.70 -10.14 15.08
CA ALA A 514 14.60 -11.09 14.39
C ALA A 514 14.79 -10.72 12.91
N THR A 515 13.72 -10.29 12.24
CA THR A 515 13.78 -9.88 10.82
C THR A 515 14.52 -8.55 10.65
N GLU A 516 14.24 -7.58 11.52
CA GLU A 516 14.95 -6.28 11.57
C GLU A 516 16.45 -6.48 11.87
N TRP A 517 16.79 -7.39 12.78
CA TRP A 517 18.18 -7.73 13.07
C TRP A 517 18.91 -8.32 11.85
N ARG A 518 18.24 -9.21 11.08
CA ARG A 518 18.79 -9.75 9.83
C ARG A 518 19.03 -8.67 8.79
N GLN A 519 18.10 -7.71 8.66
CA GLN A 519 18.26 -6.56 7.79
C GLN A 519 19.46 -5.70 8.20
N GLU A 520 19.62 -5.38 9.48
CA GLU A 520 20.78 -4.60 9.96
C GLU A 520 22.11 -5.34 9.74
N ALA A 521 22.12 -6.65 9.90
CA ALA A 521 23.29 -7.47 9.57
C ALA A 521 23.62 -7.42 8.07
N ALA A 522 22.60 -7.41 7.22
CA ALA A 522 22.78 -7.26 5.78
C ALA A 522 23.29 -5.85 5.41
N PHE A 523 22.77 -4.78 6.05
CA PHE A 523 23.33 -3.42 5.89
C PHE A 523 24.79 -3.34 6.28
N ALA A 524 25.17 -3.92 7.43
CA ALA A 524 26.57 -3.95 7.84
C ALA A 524 27.47 -4.67 6.81
N GLY A 525 26.97 -5.77 6.24
CA GLY A 525 27.65 -6.50 5.15
C GLY A 525 27.75 -5.68 3.86
N PHE A 526 26.67 -5.03 3.47
CA PHE A 526 26.59 -4.18 2.28
C PHE A 526 27.57 -2.99 2.39
N GLU A 527 27.55 -2.28 3.50
CA GLU A 527 28.42 -1.12 3.76
C GLU A 527 29.90 -1.49 3.76
N ARG A 528 30.28 -2.68 4.29
CA ARG A 528 31.65 -3.18 4.19
C ARG A 528 32.09 -3.40 2.76
N ARG A 529 31.24 -4.01 1.93
CA ARG A 529 31.55 -4.24 0.50
C ARG A 529 31.67 -2.95 -0.28
N GLN A 530 30.80 -1.96 -0.04
CA GLN A 530 30.85 -0.66 -0.70
C GLN A 530 32.05 0.19 -0.25
N GLY A 531 32.51 0.03 0.99
CA GLY A 531 33.67 0.75 1.53
C GLY A 531 35.04 0.14 1.18
N GLY A 532 35.10 -1.11 0.74
CA GLY A 532 36.32 -1.84 0.39
C GLY A 532 36.67 -1.86 -1.10
N ALA A 533 35.79 -1.37 -1.98
CA ALA A 533 36.02 -1.31 -3.42
C ALA A 533 36.88 -0.05 -3.76
N ARG A 534 38.21 -0.20 -3.67
CA ARG A 534 39.20 0.67 -4.32
C ARG A 534 39.73 -0.01 -5.57
#